data_93bee97559f76cb19757c4ace445f570
#
_entry.id   93bee97559f76cb19757c4ace445f570
#
_cell.length_a   1.000
_cell.length_b   1.000
_cell.length_c   1.000
_cell.angle_alpha   90.00
_cell.angle_beta   90.00
_cell.angle_gamma   90.00
#
_symmetry.space_group_name_H-M   'P 1'
#
loop_
_entity.id
_entity.type
_entity.pdbx_description
1 polymer ?
#
loop_
_entity_poly.entity_id
_entity_poly.type
_entity_poly.pdbx_seq_one_letter_code
_entity_poly.pdbx_strand_id
1 'polypeptide(L)'
;MEVEFMLLGKKRKLGRKIEEITVGEKLSMTEKIEDKDILLYLGLTDDANPLYIQHDYASQTPFEKPIVPSIMLTGIITSAISKYLPGPGSHILSQEIDFPKPVYHYATIEFLFEVIAVTRDEHTVVISVVGSNEKNETVIQGKVKVCPPHRLEEIHGKTLDNF
;
A
#
# COMPACT_ATOMS: atom_id res chain seq x y z
N MET A 1 3.44 -11.82 32.76
CA MET A 1 2.43 -10.79 33.06
C MET A 1 2.76 -9.42 32.48
N GLU A 2 3.97 -8.94 32.60
CA GLU A 2 4.35 -7.62 32.04
C GLU A 2 4.38 -7.58 30.49
N VAL A 3 4.71 -8.68 29.83
CA VAL A 3 4.80 -8.72 28.36
C VAL A 3 3.42 -8.68 27.69
N GLU A 4 2.43 -9.32 28.27
CA GLU A 4 1.05 -9.35 27.77
C GLU A 4 0.34 -8.00 27.97
N PHE A 5 0.61 -7.35 29.09
CA PHE A 5 0.11 -6.00 29.36
C PHE A 5 0.75 -4.92 28.47
N MET A 6 2.02 -5.12 28.10
CA MET A 6 2.72 -4.23 27.15
C MET A 6 2.20 -4.33 25.73
N LEU A 7 1.70 -5.48 25.27
CA LEU A 7 1.12 -5.65 23.94
C LEU A 7 -0.26 -4.99 23.80
N LEU A 8 -1.05 -5.01 24.86
CA LEU A 8 -2.41 -4.46 24.88
C LEU A 8 -2.47 -2.99 25.32
N GLY A 9 -1.45 -2.48 25.99
CA GLY A 9 -1.41 -1.13 26.52
C GLY A 9 -0.46 -0.15 25.82
N LYS A 10 0.27 -0.58 24.77
CA LYS A 10 1.12 0.35 24.03
C LYS A 10 0.27 1.34 23.25
N LYS A 11 0.35 2.62 23.63
CA LYS A 11 -0.10 3.72 22.77
C LYS A 11 0.58 3.55 21.40
N ARG A 12 -0.17 3.27 20.36
CA ARG A 12 0.37 3.25 19.00
C ARG A 12 0.79 4.66 18.62
N LYS A 13 2.03 4.80 18.20
CA LYS A 13 2.52 6.06 17.67
C LYS A 13 1.75 6.37 16.39
N LEU A 14 1.14 7.54 16.32
CA LEU A 14 0.58 8.06 15.08
C LEU A 14 1.70 8.37 14.08
N GLY A 15 1.34 8.40 12.81
CA GLY A 15 2.19 8.87 11.74
C GLY A 15 2.47 10.37 11.86
N ARG A 16 3.13 10.87 10.84
CA ARG A 16 3.59 12.26 10.80
C ARG A 16 2.42 13.20 10.53
N LYS A 17 2.39 14.28 11.29
CA LYS A 17 1.42 15.36 11.10
C LYS A 17 1.76 16.16 9.84
N ILE A 18 0.78 16.85 9.27
CA ILE A 18 0.99 17.61 8.04
C ILE A 18 2.10 18.67 8.17
N GLU A 19 2.27 19.25 9.35
CA GLU A 19 3.34 20.23 9.61
C GLU A 19 4.75 19.65 9.56
N GLU A 20 4.86 18.34 9.71
CA GLU A 20 6.14 17.60 9.70
C GLU A 20 6.49 17.04 8.33
N ILE A 21 5.60 17.17 7.34
CA ILE A 21 5.77 16.60 6.00
C ILE A 21 6.20 17.69 5.03
N THR A 22 7.24 17.41 4.25
CA THR A 22 7.77 18.33 3.24
C THR A 22 7.78 17.70 1.85
N VAL A 23 7.59 18.55 0.84
CA VAL A 23 7.72 18.13 -0.57
C VAL A 23 9.14 17.65 -0.82
N GLY A 24 9.25 16.55 -1.57
CA GLY A 24 10.53 15.92 -1.90
C GLY A 24 10.93 14.78 -0.98
N GLU A 25 10.21 14.54 0.11
CA GLU A 25 10.44 13.34 0.94
C GLU A 25 10.18 12.08 0.16
N LYS A 26 11.05 11.08 0.33
CA LYS A 26 11.02 9.82 -0.40
C LYS A 26 10.99 8.63 0.53
N LEU A 27 10.32 7.59 0.07
CA LEU A 27 10.31 6.26 0.68
C LEU A 27 10.57 5.23 -0.42
N SER A 28 11.52 4.35 -0.21
CA SER A 28 11.73 3.17 -1.05
C SER A 28 11.41 1.92 -0.28
N MET A 29 10.77 0.96 -0.95
CA MET A 29 10.53 -0.36 -0.38
C MET A 29 10.50 -1.42 -1.48
N THR A 30 10.81 -2.64 -1.11
CA THR A 30 10.83 -3.80 -2.01
C THR A 30 9.87 -4.84 -1.49
N GLU A 31 9.00 -5.34 -2.38
CA GLU A 31 8.01 -6.37 -2.07
C GLU A 31 8.11 -7.52 -3.07
N LYS A 32 8.03 -8.73 -2.54
CA LYS A 32 7.90 -9.94 -3.34
C LYS A 32 6.48 -10.45 -3.28
N ILE A 33 5.89 -10.72 -4.44
CA ILE A 33 4.55 -11.29 -4.54
C ILE A 33 4.65 -12.81 -4.46
N GLU A 34 4.01 -13.40 -3.48
CA GLU A 34 4.00 -14.86 -3.26
C GLU A 34 2.58 -15.44 -3.45
N ASP A 35 2.50 -16.73 -3.72
CA ASP A 35 1.21 -17.43 -3.92
C ASP A 35 0.26 -17.26 -2.73
N LYS A 36 0.78 -17.25 -1.51
CA LYS A 36 -0.04 -17.04 -0.32
C LYS A 36 -0.79 -15.71 -0.34
N ASP A 37 -0.17 -14.67 -0.89
CA ASP A 37 -0.76 -13.33 -0.97
C ASP A 37 -1.95 -13.34 -1.94
N ILE A 38 -1.79 -14.04 -3.06
CA ILE A 38 -2.86 -14.21 -4.06
C ILE A 38 -4.01 -15.04 -3.49
N LEU A 39 -3.72 -16.12 -2.77
CA LEU A 39 -4.76 -16.93 -2.12
C LEU A 39 -5.54 -16.14 -1.07
N LEU A 40 -4.87 -15.29 -0.28
CA LEU A 40 -5.53 -14.39 0.67
C LEU A 40 -6.44 -13.39 -0.05
N TYR A 41 -5.97 -12.81 -1.15
CA TYR A 41 -6.78 -11.91 -1.96
C TYR A 41 -8.04 -12.60 -2.51
N LEU A 42 -7.88 -13.79 -3.08
CA LEU A 42 -9.02 -14.58 -3.61
C LEU A 42 -10.02 -14.90 -2.50
N GLY A 43 -9.53 -15.29 -1.33
CA GLY A 43 -10.38 -15.57 -0.17
C GLY A 43 -11.12 -14.35 0.35
N LEU A 44 -10.50 -13.17 0.29
CA LEU A 44 -11.10 -11.91 0.72
C LEU A 44 -12.16 -11.39 -0.26
N THR A 45 -11.92 -11.55 -1.56
CA THR A 45 -12.72 -10.89 -2.61
C THR A 45 -13.64 -11.82 -3.39
N ASP A 46 -13.45 -13.13 -3.24
CA ASP A 46 -14.12 -14.16 -4.07
C ASP A 46 -13.87 -13.98 -5.58
N ASP A 47 -12.72 -13.38 -5.92
CA ASP A 47 -12.31 -13.12 -7.30
C ASP A 47 -11.61 -14.34 -7.89
N ALA A 48 -12.36 -15.15 -8.63
CA ALA A 48 -11.87 -16.37 -9.27
C ALA A 48 -11.49 -16.19 -10.74
N ASN A 49 -10.98 -15.03 -11.12
CA ASN A 49 -10.56 -14.76 -12.50
C ASN A 49 -9.50 -15.76 -12.95
N PRO A 50 -9.76 -16.55 -14.02
CA PRO A 50 -8.80 -17.56 -14.50
C PRO A 50 -7.45 -16.97 -14.92
N LEU A 51 -7.39 -15.69 -15.27
CA LEU A 51 -6.14 -15.03 -15.60
C LEU A 51 -5.18 -14.94 -14.40
N TYR A 52 -5.69 -15.02 -13.17
CA TYR A 52 -4.89 -14.96 -11.95
C TYR A 52 -4.44 -16.35 -11.45
N ILE A 53 -5.20 -17.40 -11.76
CA ILE A 53 -5.04 -18.70 -11.09
C ILE A 53 -4.94 -19.91 -12.03
N GLN A 54 -5.22 -19.77 -13.33
CA GLN A 54 -5.26 -20.90 -14.26
C GLN A 54 -4.18 -20.79 -15.33
N HIS A 55 -3.15 -21.64 -15.25
CA HIS A 55 -2.08 -21.70 -16.22
C HIS A 55 -2.57 -22.04 -17.64
N ASP A 56 -3.48 -23.00 -17.75
CA ASP A 56 -4.02 -23.44 -19.05
C ASP A 56 -4.77 -22.31 -19.77
N TYR A 57 -5.46 -21.48 -19.05
CA TYR A 57 -6.10 -20.30 -19.62
C TYR A 57 -5.08 -19.21 -19.94
N ALA A 58 -4.24 -18.84 -18.99
CA ALA A 58 -3.29 -17.74 -19.13
C ALA A 58 -2.27 -17.99 -20.26
N SER A 59 -1.85 -19.25 -20.45
CA SER A 59 -0.92 -19.64 -21.52
C SER A 59 -1.47 -19.41 -22.93
N GLN A 60 -2.77 -19.31 -23.09
CA GLN A 60 -3.44 -19.03 -24.37
C GLN A 60 -3.69 -17.53 -24.58
N THR A 61 -3.30 -16.70 -23.64
CA THR A 61 -3.42 -15.24 -23.70
C THR A 61 -2.07 -14.59 -24.04
N PRO A 62 -2.05 -13.31 -24.43
CA PRO A 62 -0.80 -12.58 -24.60
C PRO A 62 0.06 -12.47 -23.33
N PHE A 63 -0.50 -12.76 -22.16
CA PHE A 63 0.24 -12.77 -20.88
C PHE A 63 1.09 -14.03 -20.68
N GLU A 64 0.75 -15.14 -21.34
CA GLU A 64 1.46 -16.43 -21.36
C GLU A 64 1.43 -17.21 -20.04
N LYS A 65 1.23 -16.57 -18.90
CA LYS A 65 1.12 -17.16 -17.57
C LYS A 65 0.27 -16.30 -16.64
N PRO A 66 -0.19 -16.84 -15.49
CA PRO A 66 -1.02 -16.09 -14.57
C PRO A 66 -0.36 -14.81 -14.08
N ILE A 67 -1.15 -13.77 -13.99
CA ILE A 67 -0.73 -12.44 -13.51
C ILE A 67 -1.28 -12.16 -12.11
N VAL A 68 -0.67 -11.20 -11.45
CA VAL A 68 -1.10 -10.71 -10.14
C VAL A 68 -2.29 -9.76 -10.32
N PRO A 69 -3.37 -9.89 -9.53
CA PRO A 69 -4.44 -8.90 -9.53
C PRO A 69 -3.92 -7.49 -9.24
N SER A 70 -4.28 -6.53 -10.09
CA SER A 70 -3.78 -5.14 -9.96
C SER A 70 -4.10 -4.51 -8.62
N ILE A 71 -5.24 -4.85 -8.01
CA ILE A 71 -5.64 -4.33 -6.70
C ILE A 71 -4.66 -4.74 -5.57
N MET A 72 -3.95 -5.85 -5.72
CA MET A 72 -2.92 -6.25 -4.76
C MET A 72 -1.76 -5.25 -4.74
N LEU A 73 -1.41 -4.68 -5.88
CA LEU A 73 -0.37 -3.65 -5.98
C LEU A 73 -0.82 -2.35 -5.30
N THR A 74 -2.07 -1.96 -5.48
CA THR A 74 -2.65 -0.82 -4.75
C THR A 74 -2.76 -1.09 -3.25
N GLY A 75 -2.97 -2.34 -2.86
CA GLY A 75 -2.94 -2.78 -1.46
C GLY A 75 -1.56 -2.58 -0.82
N ILE A 76 -0.49 -2.86 -1.55
CA ILE A 76 0.89 -2.60 -1.10
C ILE A 76 1.12 -1.10 -0.91
N ILE A 77 0.66 -0.28 -1.86
CA ILE A 77 0.73 1.18 -1.75
C ILE A 77 -0.04 1.68 -0.52
N THR A 78 -1.27 1.22 -0.33
CA THR A 78 -2.10 1.57 0.83
C THR A 78 -1.40 1.18 2.14
N SER A 79 -0.83 0.00 2.19
CA SER A 79 -0.08 -0.48 3.37
C SER A 79 1.15 0.38 3.66
N ALA A 80 1.91 0.78 2.63
CA ALA A 80 3.08 1.63 2.78
C ALA A 80 2.71 3.02 3.33
N ILE A 81 1.63 3.61 2.82
CA ILE A 81 1.10 4.89 3.31
C ILE A 81 0.69 4.77 4.78
N SER A 82 -0.02 3.72 5.13
CA SER A 82 -0.50 3.48 6.49
C SER A 82 0.60 3.21 7.50
N LYS A 83 1.72 2.62 7.07
CA LYS A 83 2.83 2.27 7.95
C LYS A 83 3.91 3.36 8.03
N TYR A 84 4.20 4.04 6.91
CA TYR A 84 5.46 4.79 6.78
C TYR A 84 5.30 6.22 6.29
N LEU A 85 4.38 6.52 5.35
CA LEU A 85 4.33 7.85 4.71
C LEU A 85 2.89 8.26 4.36
N PRO A 86 2.23 9.07 5.17
CA PRO A 86 2.63 9.67 6.45
C PRO A 86 2.69 8.72 7.65
N GLY A 87 2.11 7.52 7.54
CA GLY A 87 2.08 6.53 8.61
C GLY A 87 0.71 6.37 9.28
N PRO A 88 0.65 5.69 10.43
CA PRO A 88 -0.61 5.34 11.09
C PRO A 88 -1.52 6.52 11.37
N GLY A 89 -2.81 6.36 11.06
CA GLY A 89 -3.82 7.42 11.16
C GLY A 89 -4.07 8.16 9.84
N SER A 90 -3.33 7.84 8.78
CA SER A 90 -3.56 8.39 7.45
C SER A 90 -4.81 7.82 6.78
N HIS A 91 -5.49 8.64 5.98
CA HIS A 91 -6.63 8.24 5.19
C HIS A 91 -6.40 8.58 3.72
N ILE A 92 -6.55 7.58 2.85
CA ILE A 92 -6.45 7.78 1.41
C ILE A 92 -7.76 8.35 0.89
N LEU A 93 -7.67 9.50 0.24
CA LEU A 93 -8.83 10.20 -0.34
C LEU A 93 -9.08 9.80 -1.78
N SER A 94 -8.02 9.62 -2.55
CA SER A 94 -8.11 9.20 -3.95
C SER A 94 -6.80 8.56 -4.43
N GLN A 95 -6.93 7.74 -5.46
CA GLN A 95 -5.79 7.14 -6.16
C GLN A 95 -6.02 7.24 -7.67
N GLU A 96 -5.02 7.75 -8.37
CA GLU A 96 -4.96 7.76 -9.84
C GLU A 96 -3.78 6.90 -10.24
N ILE A 97 -4.05 5.63 -10.58
CA ILE A 97 -3.02 4.60 -10.76
C ILE A 97 -3.19 3.94 -12.11
N ASP A 98 -2.09 3.79 -12.83
CA ASP A 98 -1.96 3.03 -14.06
C ASP A 98 -1.09 1.79 -13.85
N PHE A 99 -1.38 0.73 -14.61
CA PHE A 99 -0.65 -0.53 -14.62
C PHE A 99 -0.08 -0.78 -16.03
N PRO A 100 1.07 -0.18 -16.38
CA PRO A 100 1.60 -0.23 -17.75
C PRO A 100 1.97 -1.64 -18.23
N LYS A 101 2.39 -2.51 -17.30
CA LYS A 101 2.75 -3.90 -17.58
C LYS A 101 2.21 -4.84 -16.51
N PRO A 102 1.88 -6.09 -16.88
CA PRO A 102 1.45 -7.09 -15.92
C PRO A 102 2.58 -7.46 -14.95
N VAL A 103 2.18 -7.83 -13.75
CA VAL A 103 3.07 -8.41 -12.73
C VAL A 103 2.78 -9.91 -12.64
N TYR A 104 3.81 -10.71 -12.62
CA TYR A 104 3.71 -12.15 -12.51
C TYR A 104 3.92 -12.63 -11.08
N HIS A 105 3.47 -13.85 -10.79
CA HIS A 105 3.73 -14.50 -9.50
C HIS A 105 5.23 -14.57 -9.24
N TYR A 106 5.62 -14.40 -7.98
CA TYR A 106 7.01 -14.35 -7.50
C TYR A 106 7.84 -13.16 -7.99
N ALA A 107 7.23 -12.19 -8.67
CA ALA A 107 7.93 -10.97 -9.03
C ALA A 107 8.33 -10.19 -7.77
N THR A 108 9.50 -9.58 -7.85
CA THR A 108 9.97 -8.60 -6.87
C THR A 108 9.78 -7.21 -7.45
N ILE A 109 9.09 -6.35 -6.72
CA ILE A 109 8.78 -4.99 -7.15
C ILE A 109 9.44 -4.01 -6.20
N GLU A 110 10.17 -3.08 -6.75
CA GLU A 110 10.71 -1.93 -6.04
C GLU A 110 9.77 -0.75 -6.20
N PHE A 111 9.26 -0.24 -5.07
CA PHE A 111 8.39 0.92 -5.03
C PHE A 111 9.16 2.16 -4.58
N LEU A 112 8.98 3.24 -5.29
CA LEU A 112 9.47 4.56 -4.91
C LEU A 112 8.27 5.49 -4.71
N PHE A 113 8.19 6.07 -3.52
CA PHE A 113 7.19 7.08 -3.15
C PHE A 113 7.89 8.43 -2.99
N GLU A 114 7.22 9.49 -3.40
CA GLU A 114 7.71 10.86 -3.21
C GLU A 114 6.55 11.80 -2.89
N VAL A 115 6.67 12.60 -1.86
CA VAL A 115 5.73 13.68 -1.57
C VAL A 115 5.90 14.78 -2.60
N ILE A 116 4.88 15.02 -3.41
CA ILE A 116 4.93 16.01 -4.51
C ILE A 116 4.11 17.27 -4.22
N ALA A 117 3.20 17.22 -3.26
CA ALA A 117 2.44 18.38 -2.82
C ALA A 117 2.02 18.26 -1.35
N VAL A 118 2.00 19.38 -0.65
CA VAL A 118 1.49 19.51 0.72
C VAL A 118 0.56 20.72 0.75
N THR A 119 -0.72 20.50 1.05
CA THR A 119 -1.73 21.54 1.12
C THR A 119 -2.30 21.61 2.54
N ARG A 120 -1.73 22.50 3.35
CA ARG A 120 -2.05 22.58 4.78
C ARG A 120 -3.49 22.99 5.04
N ASP A 121 -4.01 23.93 4.27
CA ASP A 121 -5.38 24.44 4.42
C ASP A 121 -6.43 23.34 4.18
N GLU A 122 -6.15 22.41 3.28
CA GLU A 122 -7.00 21.26 2.98
C GLU A 122 -6.67 20.03 3.84
N HIS A 123 -5.60 20.07 4.61
CA HIS A 123 -5.05 18.92 5.35
C HIS A 123 -4.78 17.70 4.46
N THR A 124 -4.12 17.94 3.34
CA THR A 124 -3.83 16.88 2.36
C THR A 124 -2.38 16.91 1.87
N VAL A 125 -1.88 15.74 1.52
CA VAL A 125 -0.62 15.55 0.79
C VAL A 125 -0.90 14.73 -0.47
N VAL A 126 -0.10 14.95 -1.51
CA VAL A 126 -0.10 14.11 -2.71
C VAL A 126 1.24 13.40 -2.80
N ILE A 127 1.17 12.10 -2.96
CA ILE A 127 2.34 11.22 -3.04
C ILE A 127 2.35 10.58 -4.42
N SER A 128 3.43 10.78 -5.17
CA SER A 128 3.68 10.02 -6.39
C SER A 128 4.22 8.64 -6.04
N VAL A 129 3.88 7.65 -6.84
CA VAL A 129 4.39 6.29 -6.69
C VAL A 129 4.77 5.72 -8.04
N VAL A 130 5.91 5.03 -8.07
CA VAL A 130 6.36 4.23 -9.21
C VAL A 130 6.84 2.89 -8.67
N GLY A 131 6.35 1.80 -9.26
CA GLY A 131 6.82 0.45 -8.99
C GLY A 131 7.46 -0.17 -10.22
N SER A 132 8.62 -0.80 -10.05
CA SER A 132 9.39 -1.42 -11.12
C SER A 132 9.72 -2.87 -10.79
N ASN A 133 9.69 -3.73 -11.82
CA ASN A 133 10.07 -5.13 -11.69
C ASN A 133 11.60 -5.31 -11.77
N GLU A 134 12.07 -6.56 -11.73
CA GLU A 134 13.52 -6.89 -11.77
C GLU A 134 14.20 -6.46 -13.06
N LYS A 135 13.45 -6.21 -14.13
CA LYS A 135 13.95 -5.72 -15.43
C LYS A 135 13.91 -4.20 -15.54
N ASN A 136 13.67 -3.47 -14.44
CA ASN A 136 13.46 -2.03 -14.41
C ASN A 136 12.29 -1.54 -15.28
N GLU A 137 11.31 -2.39 -15.53
CA GLU A 137 10.11 -2.00 -16.24
C GLU A 137 9.07 -1.48 -15.25
N THR A 138 8.47 -0.34 -15.56
CA THR A 138 7.39 0.22 -14.75
C THR A 138 6.14 -0.65 -14.84
N VAL A 139 5.70 -1.18 -13.73
CA VAL A 139 4.51 -2.05 -13.61
C VAL A 139 3.33 -1.36 -12.94
N ILE A 140 3.59 -0.32 -12.18
CA ILE A 140 2.58 0.52 -11.53
C ILE A 140 3.11 1.94 -11.42
N GLN A 141 2.26 2.93 -11.67
CA GLN A 141 2.61 4.34 -11.47
C GLN A 141 1.37 5.17 -11.22
N GLY A 142 1.53 6.27 -10.51
CA GLY A 142 0.44 7.19 -10.29
C GLY A 142 0.64 8.12 -9.11
N LYS A 143 -0.49 8.59 -8.60
CA LYS A 143 -0.56 9.53 -7.49
C LYS A 143 -1.61 9.10 -6.49
N VAL A 144 -1.34 9.36 -5.22
CA VAL A 144 -2.26 9.10 -4.12
C VAL A 144 -2.45 10.39 -3.34
N LYS A 145 -3.70 10.82 -3.18
CA LYS A 145 -4.06 11.95 -2.29
C LYS A 145 -4.41 11.40 -0.92
N VAL A 146 -3.74 11.90 0.09
CA VAL A 146 -3.80 11.38 1.46
C VAL A 146 -4.10 12.49 2.44
N CYS A 147 -4.97 12.20 3.40
CA CYS A 147 -5.16 12.99 4.60
C CYS A 147 -4.22 12.44 5.69
N PRO A 148 -3.16 13.19 6.09
CA PRO A 148 -2.29 12.77 7.18
C PRO A 148 -3.04 12.69 8.53
N PRO A 149 -2.45 12.01 9.54
CA PRO A 149 -3.05 11.95 10.86
C PRO A 149 -3.35 13.33 11.43
N HIS A 150 -4.54 13.47 12.00
CA HIS A 150 -4.91 14.68 12.74
C HIS A 150 -4.22 14.73 14.10
N ARG A 151 -3.98 15.94 14.60
CA ARG A 151 -3.46 16.14 15.93
C ARG A 151 -4.53 15.79 16.96
N LEU A 152 -4.16 14.89 17.88
CA LEU A 152 -4.98 14.58 19.05
C LEU A 152 -4.22 15.05 20.28
N GLU A 153 -4.93 15.67 21.23
CA GLU A 153 -4.33 16.10 22.51
C GLU A 153 -4.00 14.88 23.37
N GLU A 154 -4.89 13.89 23.41
CA GLU A 154 -4.70 12.63 24.13
C GLU A 154 -5.34 11.46 23.39
N ILE A 155 -4.68 10.32 23.40
CA ILE A 155 -5.24 9.06 22.89
C ILE A 155 -5.43 8.14 24.08
N HIS A 156 -6.67 7.99 24.51
CA HIS A 156 -7.08 7.05 25.54
C HIS A 156 -7.79 5.87 24.88
N GLY A 157 -7.40 4.67 25.23
CA GLY A 157 -8.08 3.46 24.78
C GLY A 157 -7.13 2.30 24.51
N LYS A 158 -7.66 1.12 24.63
CA LYS A 158 -6.98 -0.13 24.26
C LYS A 158 -7.23 -0.40 22.78
N THR A 159 -6.31 -1.11 22.16
CA THR A 159 -6.33 -1.36 20.71
C THR A 159 -7.62 -1.99 20.17
N LEU A 160 -8.39 -2.67 21.02
CA LEU A 160 -9.60 -3.42 20.64
C LEU A 160 -10.87 -2.95 21.37
N ASP A 161 -10.85 -1.82 22.02
CA ASP A 161 -12.00 -1.36 22.81
C ASP A 161 -13.23 -0.97 21.96
N ASN A 162 -13.08 -0.89 20.64
CA ASN A 162 -14.14 -0.47 19.72
C ASN A 162 -14.48 -1.54 18.64
N PHE A 163 -14.08 -2.78 18.85
CA PHE A 163 -14.45 -3.91 17.97
C PHE A 163 -15.40 -4.87 18.65
#